data_bccfc959f49c38ea491d685e09c4fad2
#
_entry.id   bccfc959f49c38ea491d685e09c4fad2
#
_cell.length_a   1.000
_cell.length_b   1.000
_cell.length_c   1.000
_cell.angle_alpha   90.00
_cell.angle_beta   90.00
_cell.angle_gamma   90.00
#
_symmetry.space_group_name_H-M   'P 1'
#
loop_
_entity.id
_entity.type
_entity.pdbx_description
1 polymer ?
#
loop_
_entity_poly.entity_id
_entity_poly.type
_entity_poly.pdbx_seq_one_letter_code
_entity_poly.pdbx_strand_id
1 'polypeptide(L)'
;MDARLIPSIKEYLLGEDPFDIERHAHVLRYYAWGAAYHGTAGVDIALWDLIGKATGQPLYKIWGGGSDKVIPYASLIILSTPEERAEMAIRLMEEGWKAIKVRIHHQTLTDDIRTVQSVIEAVGDKMTVMVDANQAESNGTWQPGVQWDYRRAAETSLALQELGVYWLEEPLTGFEFDKLAQLNASVHMPIAGGEGLPGLHDFLRVCQRDSYDILQPEILVLHGATAMRKIGTLAELYGKQIVPHNGGGNLGVIAHLHLVASWSHAPFLEMLHDPPIGDYMHGFSIMKDPPTLKDDGFIFVPQGPGLGVEIDRSLIQKE
;
A
#
# COMPACT_ATOMS: atom_id res chain seq x y z
N MET A 1 -10.25 -6.25 14.88
CA MET A 1 -9.79 -7.48 15.58
C MET A 1 -11.01 -8.23 16.04
N ASP A 2 -11.06 -9.54 15.92
CA ASP A 2 -12.12 -10.33 16.56
C ASP A 2 -11.94 -10.22 18.08
N ALA A 3 -12.89 -9.60 18.75
CA ALA A 3 -12.83 -9.39 20.21
C ALA A 3 -12.62 -10.69 21.00
N ARG A 4 -12.98 -11.83 20.43
CA ARG A 4 -12.79 -13.16 21.02
C ARG A 4 -11.32 -13.59 21.11
N LEU A 5 -10.45 -13.04 20.27
CA LEU A 5 -9.01 -13.35 20.28
C LEU A 5 -8.21 -12.52 21.29
N ILE A 6 -8.73 -11.35 21.68
CA ILE A 6 -8.02 -10.43 22.57
C ILE A 6 -7.61 -11.10 23.89
N PRO A 7 -8.48 -11.85 24.61
CA PRO A 7 -8.10 -12.49 25.86
C PRO A 7 -6.94 -13.48 25.71
N SER A 8 -6.98 -14.33 24.68
CA SER A 8 -5.93 -15.35 24.45
C SER A 8 -4.59 -14.72 24.04
N ILE A 9 -4.61 -13.69 23.18
CA ILE A 9 -3.40 -12.95 22.80
C ILE A 9 -2.82 -12.23 24.02
N LYS A 10 -3.67 -11.62 24.85
CA LYS A 10 -3.26 -10.97 26.10
C LYS A 10 -2.61 -11.96 27.06
N GLU A 11 -3.22 -13.12 27.27
CA GLU A 11 -2.68 -14.18 28.14
C GLU A 11 -1.31 -14.64 27.64
N TYR A 12 -1.15 -14.82 26.33
CA TYR A 12 0.11 -15.23 25.71
C TYR A 12 1.22 -14.17 25.90
N LEU A 13 0.91 -12.88 25.71
CA LEU A 13 1.93 -11.82 25.65
C LEU A 13 2.30 -11.23 27.01
N LEU A 14 1.43 -11.36 28.03
CA LEU A 14 1.72 -10.76 29.35
C LEU A 14 2.92 -11.43 30.03
N GLY A 15 3.97 -10.63 30.27
CA GLY A 15 5.22 -11.09 30.88
C GLY A 15 6.27 -11.61 29.93
N GLU A 16 5.95 -11.63 28.61
CA GLU A 16 6.90 -11.99 27.55
C GLU A 16 7.78 -10.79 27.13
N ASP A 17 8.97 -11.09 26.62
CA ASP A 17 9.91 -10.08 26.12
C ASP A 17 9.52 -9.65 24.69
N PRO A 18 9.20 -8.37 24.43
CA PRO A 18 8.85 -7.91 23.10
C PRO A 18 9.99 -8.08 22.07
N PHE A 19 11.25 -8.21 22.51
CA PHE A 19 12.38 -8.47 21.62
C PHE A 19 12.37 -9.87 20.98
N ASP A 20 11.61 -10.82 21.53
CA ASP A 20 11.38 -12.13 20.90
C ASP A 20 10.39 -12.02 19.72
N ILE A 21 10.47 -10.95 18.95
CA ILE A 21 9.48 -10.54 17.93
C ILE A 21 9.21 -11.62 16.87
N GLU A 22 10.22 -12.36 16.44
CA GLU A 22 10.04 -13.45 15.47
C GLU A 22 9.20 -14.60 16.03
N ARG A 23 9.41 -14.93 17.30
CA ARG A 23 8.60 -15.93 18.03
C ARG A 23 7.16 -15.45 18.15
N HIS A 24 6.96 -14.19 18.53
CA HIS A 24 5.63 -13.60 18.66
C HIS A 24 4.91 -13.55 17.34
N ALA A 25 5.55 -13.08 16.28
CA ALA A 25 4.96 -13.06 14.94
C ALA A 25 4.58 -14.45 14.43
N HIS A 26 5.38 -15.49 14.76
CA HIS A 26 5.06 -16.87 14.42
C HIS A 26 3.80 -17.34 15.16
N VAL A 27 3.69 -17.11 16.46
CA VAL A 27 2.53 -17.51 17.29
C VAL A 27 1.29 -16.73 16.88
N LEU A 28 1.39 -15.41 16.68
CA LEU A 28 0.26 -14.57 16.29
C LEU A 28 -0.39 -15.01 14.96
N ARG A 29 0.40 -15.55 14.01
CA ARG A 29 -0.14 -16.15 12.79
C ARG A 29 -1.09 -17.31 13.05
N TYR A 30 -0.85 -18.13 14.07
CA TYR A 30 -1.75 -19.23 14.42
C TYR A 30 -3.06 -18.73 15.02
N TYR A 31 -3.04 -17.64 15.79
CA TYR A 31 -4.27 -16.99 16.27
C TYR A 31 -5.11 -16.41 15.14
N ALA A 32 -4.48 -16.00 14.04
CA ALA A 32 -5.16 -15.49 12.86
C ALA A 32 -5.75 -16.59 11.95
N TRP A 33 -5.36 -17.85 12.14
CA TRP A 33 -5.84 -18.96 11.32
C TRP A 33 -7.35 -19.18 11.54
N GLY A 34 -8.15 -18.83 10.50
CA GLY A 34 -9.61 -18.96 10.55
C GLY A 34 -10.36 -17.79 11.17
N ALA A 35 -9.68 -16.74 11.59
CA ALA A 35 -10.27 -15.48 12.05
C ALA A 35 -9.69 -14.30 11.27
N ALA A 36 -10.43 -13.19 11.22
CA ALA A 36 -10.09 -12.01 10.42
C ALA A 36 -8.61 -11.62 10.53
N TYR A 37 -7.93 -11.60 9.39
CA TYR A 37 -6.50 -11.32 9.23
C TYR A 37 -6.01 -10.03 9.88
N HIS A 38 -6.85 -9.01 9.99
CA HIS A 38 -6.48 -7.66 10.43
C HIS A 38 -6.12 -7.52 11.93
N GLY A 39 -6.45 -8.51 12.76
CA GLY A 39 -6.32 -8.35 14.21
C GLY A 39 -4.92 -8.49 14.76
N THR A 40 -4.13 -9.39 14.19
CA THR A 40 -2.78 -9.66 14.69
C THR A 40 -1.75 -8.66 14.19
N ALA A 41 -2.00 -8.00 13.07
CA ALA A 41 -1.14 -6.95 12.53
C ALA A 41 -0.95 -5.78 13.50
N GLY A 42 -2.03 -5.32 14.12
CA GLY A 42 -1.95 -4.25 15.13
C GLY A 42 -1.13 -4.64 16.35
N VAL A 43 -1.15 -5.92 16.74
CA VAL A 43 -0.32 -6.44 17.85
C VAL A 43 1.17 -6.46 17.47
N ASP A 44 1.51 -6.95 16.28
CA ASP A 44 2.88 -6.97 15.78
C ASP A 44 3.44 -5.54 15.65
N ILE A 45 2.66 -4.61 15.11
CA ILE A 45 3.03 -3.19 15.05
C ILE A 45 3.26 -2.61 16.46
N ALA A 46 2.40 -2.93 17.42
CA ALA A 46 2.55 -2.48 18.80
C ALA A 46 3.80 -3.06 19.48
N LEU A 47 4.16 -4.32 19.22
CA LEU A 47 5.40 -4.91 19.71
C LEU A 47 6.63 -4.19 19.14
N TRP A 48 6.63 -3.87 17.86
CA TRP A 48 7.68 -3.05 17.23
C TRP A 48 7.74 -1.65 17.84
N ASP A 49 6.60 -1.00 18.09
CA ASP A 49 6.55 0.30 18.77
C ASP A 49 7.18 0.24 20.17
N LEU A 50 6.91 -0.84 20.94
CA LEU A 50 7.56 -1.09 22.24
C LEU A 50 9.07 -1.26 22.09
N ILE A 51 9.56 -2.03 21.11
CA ILE A 51 10.99 -2.21 20.83
C ILE A 51 11.63 -0.85 20.51
N GLY A 52 11.01 -0.03 19.65
CA GLY A 52 11.49 1.29 19.31
C GLY A 52 11.56 2.21 20.54
N LYS A 53 10.54 2.20 21.38
CA LYS A 53 10.52 2.96 22.65
C LYS A 53 11.58 2.49 23.65
N ALA A 54 11.76 1.18 23.79
CA ALA A 54 12.77 0.61 24.67
C ALA A 54 14.20 0.93 24.23
N THR A 55 14.44 1.01 22.91
CA THR A 55 15.76 1.34 22.34
C THR A 55 15.98 2.85 22.14
N GLY A 56 14.95 3.67 22.33
CA GLY A 56 15.01 5.11 22.09
C GLY A 56 15.17 5.49 20.61
N GLN A 57 14.76 4.62 19.67
CA GLN A 57 14.96 4.82 18.23
C GLN A 57 13.64 4.75 17.47
N PRO A 58 13.46 5.55 16.40
CA PRO A 58 12.35 5.38 15.46
C PRO A 58 12.53 4.08 14.67
N LEU A 59 11.41 3.46 14.26
CA LEU A 59 11.44 2.13 13.65
C LEU A 59 12.25 2.07 12.35
N TYR A 60 12.18 3.10 11.50
CA TYR A 60 12.94 3.09 10.25
C TYR A 60 14.46 2.99 10.49
N LYS A 61 14.97 3.56 11.61
CA LYS A 61 16.40 3.42 12.00
C LYS A 61 16.74 2.01 12.45
N ILE A 62 15.85 1.39 13.23
CA ILE A 62 16.01 -0.01 13.65
C ILE A 62 16.00 -0.95 12.45
N TRP A 63 15.22 -0.62 11.42
CA TRP A 63 15.06 -1.44 10.20
C TRP A 63 16.08 -1.18 9.10
N GLY A 64 17.02 -0.27 9.30
CA GLY A 64 18.11 -0.03 8.34
C GLY A 64 18.33 1.42 7.94
N GLY A 65 17.32 2.29 8.10
CA GLY A 65 17.47 3.73 8.02
C GLY A 65 17.89 4.30 6.67
N GLY A 66 17.16 4.02 5.58
CA GLY A 66 17.52 4.52 4.24
C GLY A 66 17.31 6.02 4.07
N SER A 67 16.12 6.54 4.42
CA SER A 67 15.72 7.94 4.28
C SER A 67 14.90 8.40 5.47
N ASP A 68 14.88 9.70 5.75
CA ASP A 68 13.98 10.30 6.74
C ASP A 68 12.74 10.92 6.11
N LYS A 69 12.59 10.80 4.78
CA LYS A 69 11.43 11.27 4.02
C LYS A 69 11.13 10.36 2.84
N VAL A 70 9.87 10.33 2.44
CA VAL A 70 9.37 9.53 1.32
C VAL A 70 8.50 10.36 0.39
N ILE A 71 8.36 9.94 -0.87
CA ILE A 71 7.44 10.53 -1.83
C ILE A 71 6.09 9.83 -1.67
N PRO A 72 5.03 10.51 -1.21
CA PRO A 72 3.69 9.96 -1.25
C PRO A 72 3.08 10.10 -2.63
N TYR A 73 2.18 9.20 -2.99
CA TYR A 73 1.26 9.42 -4.11
C TYR A 73 -0.20 9.50 -3.64
N ALA A 74 -0.97 10.38 -4.30
CA ALA A 74 -2.41 10.44 -4.06
C ALA A 74 -3.10 9.29 -4.78
N SER A 75 -3.66 8.36 -4.01
CA SER A 75 -4.43 7.22 -4.54
C SER A 75 -5.90 7.61 -4.65
N LEU A 76 -6.41 7.68 -5.88
CA LEU A 76 -7.80 8.03 -6.16
C LEU A 76 -8.70 6.79 -6.02
N ILE A 77 -9.89 6.99 -5.45
CA ILE A 77 -10.73 5.91 -4.94
C ILE A 77 -11.81 5.48 -5.93
N ILE A 78 -12.41 6.43 -6.65
CA ILE A 78 -13.58 6.17 -7.50
C ILE A 78 -13.28 6.38 -8.99
N LEU A 79 -14.15 5.82 -9.84
CA LEU A 79 -14.21 6.21 -11.25
C LEU A 79 -14.78 7.63 -11.38
N SER A 80 -14.32 8.36 -12.39
CA SER A 80 -14.79 9.71 -12.67
C SER A 80 -14.66 10.02 -14.17
N THR A 81 -15.21 11.14 -14.62
CA THR A 81 -15.04 11.58 -16.00
C THR A 81 -13.59 12.03 -16.28
N PRO A 82 -13.13 12.00 -17.52
CA PRO A 82 -11.79 12.49 -17.88
C PRO A 82 -11.56 13.93 -17.42
N GLU A 83 -12.55 14.80 -17.58
CA GLU A 83 -12.49 16.21 -17.20
C GLU A 83 -12.32 16.40 -15.69
N GLU A 84 -13.13 15.72 -14.90
CA GLU A 84 -13.05 15.75 -13.41
C GLU A 84 -11.71 15.22 -12.91
N ARG A 85 -11.16 14.17 -13.54
CA ARG A 85 -9.85 13.62 -13.17
C ARG A 85 -8.70 14.56 -13.54
N ALA A 86 -8.77 15.21 -14.67
CA ALA A 86 -7.78 16.23 -15.07
C ALA A 86 -7.79 17.42 -14.08
N GLU A 87 -8.98 17.94 -13.73
CA GLU A 87 -9.11 19.01 -12.74
C GLU A 87 -8.60 18.60 -11.36
N MET A 88 -8.88 17.36 -10.93
CA MET A 88 -8.35 16.82 -9.66
C MET A 88 -6.83 16.75 -9.70
N ALA A 89 -6.26 16.24 -10.77
CA ALA A 89 -4.80 16.11 -10.91
C ALA A 89 -4.10 17.47 -10.86
N ILE A 90 -4.68 18.51 -11.48
CA ILE A 90 -4.16 19.89 -11.38
C ILE A 90 -4.18 20.37 -9.93
N ARG A 91 -5.28 20.19 -9.20
CA ARG A 91 -5.37 20.60 -7.79
C ARG A 91 -4.33 19.88 -6.92
N LEU A 92 -4.20 18.57 -7.08
CA LEU A 92 -3.20 17.80 -6.34
C LEU A 92 -1.77 18.25 -6.65
N MET A 93 -1.48 18.55 -7.92
CA MET A 93 -0.19 19.11 -8.32
C MET A 93 0.09 20.47 -7.66
N GLU A 94 -0.92 21.34 -7.58
CA GLU A 94 -0.83 22.65 -6.90
C GLU A 94 -0.66 22.52 -5.37
N GLU A 95 -1.21 21.46 -4.77
CA GLU A 95 -1.02 21.09 -3.36
C GLU A 95 0.37 20.49 -3.07
N GLY A 96 1.18 20.22 -4.10
CA GLY A 96 2.55 19.71 -3.98
C GLY A 96 2.71 18.21 -4.14
N TRP A 97 1.65 17.47 -4.52
CA TRP A 97 1.78 16.05 -4.83
C TRP A 97 2.64 15.83 -6.08
N LYS A 98 3.57 14.86 -6.01
CA LYS A 98 4.47 14.51 -7.12
C LYS A 98 4.03 13.27 -7.89
N ALA A 99 3.07 12.54 -7.38
CA ALA A 99 2.56 11.34 -7.99
C ALA A 99 1.08 11.13 -7.68
N ILE A 100 0.38 10.51 -8.62
CA ILE A 100 -1.06 10.24 -8.55
C ILE A 100 -1.34 8.85 -9.11
N LYS A 101 -2.23 8.09 -8.45
CA LYS A 101 -2.75 6.81 -8.96
C LYS A 101 -4.21 6.97 -9.35
N VAL A 102 -4.50 6.77 -10.63
CA VAL A 102 -5.83 6.95 -11.22
C VAL A 102 -6.54 5.59 -11.29
N ARG A 103 -7.76 5.54 -10.78
CA ARG A 103 -8.62 4.36 -10.88
C ARG A 103 -9.24 4.27 -12.26
N ILE A 104 -9.11 3.10 -12.89
CA ILE A 104 -9.76 2.76 -14.16
C ILE A 104 -10.45 1.40 -14.02
N HIS A 105 -11.48 1.15 -14.68
CA HIS A 105 -12.24 -0.05 -15.03
C HIS A 105 -13.62 0.33 -15.56
N HIS A 106 -13.64 1.33 -16.44
CA HIS A 106 -14.85 1.73 -17.15
C HIS A 106 -15.34 0.60 -18.06
N GLN A 107 -16.54 0.76 -18.60
CA GLN A 107 -17.14 -0.24 -19.50
C GLN A 107 -16.31 -0.47 -20.76
N THR A 108 -15.63 0.55 -21.27
CA THR A 108 -14.81 0.44 -22.46
C THR A 108 -13.35 0.79 -22.22
N LEU A 109 -12.46 0.15 -22.98
CA LEU A 109 -11.04 0.52 -23.00
C LEU A 109 -10.85 1.99 -23.40
N THR A 110 -11.65 2.48 -24.32
CA THR A 110 -11.56 3.87 -24.79
C THR A 110 -11.80 4.86 -23.65
N ASP A 111 -12.76 4.58 -22.76
CA ASP A 111 -13.05 5.47 -21.63
C ASP A 111 -11.92 5.45 -20.61
N ASP A 112 -11.32 4.28 -20.33
CA ASP A 112 -10.14 4.16 -19.47
C ASP A 112 -8.98 4.99 -20.02
N ILE A 113 -8.64 4.80 -21.30
CA ILE A 113 -7.51 5.49 -21.93
C ILE A 113 -7.75 7.01 -21.99
N ARG A 114 -8.96 7.47 -22.31
CA ARG A 114 -9.30 8.89 -22.32
C ARG A 114 -9.13 9.52 -20.94
N THR A 115 -9.56 8.83 -19.88
CA THR A 115 -9.39 9.32 -18.51
C THR A 115 -7.92 9.50 -18.16
N VAL A 116 -7.08 8.50 -18.42
CA VAL A 116 -5.64 8.58 -18.13
C VAL A 116 -4.94 9.62 -19.00
N GLN A 117 -5.26 9.67 -20.30
CA GLN A 117 -4.71 10.65 -21.21
C GLN A 117 -5.02 12.09 -20.77
N SER A 118 -6.26 12.38 -20.34
CA SER A 118 -6.64 13.70 -19.84
C SER A 118 -5.84 14.11 -18.59
N VAL A 119 -5.55 13.17 -17.69
CA VAL A 119 -4.69 13.42 -16.53
C VAL A 119 -3.26 13.74 -16.97
N ILE A 120 -2.68 12.91 -17.84
CA ILE A 120 -1.30 13.10 -18.33
C ILE A 120 -1.16 14.45 -19.06
N GLU A 121 -2.11 14.80 -19.92
CA GLU A 121 -2.11 16.09 -20.62
C GLU A 121 -2.22 17.28 -19.64
N ALA A 122 -2.96 17.12 -18.55
CA ALA A 122 -3.15 18.19 -17.56
C ALA A 122 -1.90 18.43 -16.69
N VAL A 123 -1.17 17.37 -16.30
CA VAL A 123 -0.03 17.51 -15.38
C VAL A 123 1.33 17.51 -16.09
N GLY A 124 1.39 17.01 -17.33
CA GLY A 124 2.63 16.90 -18.12
C GLY A 124 3.69 16.05 -17.39
N ASP A 125 4.91 16.52 -17.37
CA ASP A 125 6.07 15.90 -16.71
C ASP A 125 6.22 16.25 -15.22
N LYS A 126 5.26 17.01 -14.66
CA LYS A 126 5.34 17.50 -13.27
C LYS A 126 4.88 16.46 -12.25
N MET A 127 4.11 15.47 -12.65
CA MET A 127 3.65 14.39 -11.79
C MET A 127 3.87 13.02 -12.44
N THR A 128 4.23 12.04 -11.64
CA THR A 128 4.22 10.64 -12.05
C THR A 128 2.78 10.11 -12.01
N VAL A 129 2.29 9.58 -13.13
CA VAL A 129 0.94 9.01 -13.24
C VAL A 129 1.03 7.49 -13.20
N MET A 130 0.30 6.91 -12.26
CA MET A 130 0.12 5.48 -12.04
C MET A 130 -1.34 5.14 -12.27
N VAL A 131 -1.62 3.88 -12.56
CA VAL A 131 -2.99 3.44 -12.89
C VAL A 131 -3.32 2.16 -12.12
N ASP A 132 -4.55 2.09 -11.61
CA ASP A 132 -5.10 0.94 -10.92
C ASP A 132 -6.39 0.46 -11.62
N ALA A 133 -6.36 -0.77 -12.12
CA ALA A 133 -7.50 -1.44 -12.73
C ALA A 133 -8.35 -2.20 -11.72
N ASN A 134 -7.82 -2.46 -10.53
CA ASN A 134 -8.49 -3.09 -9.38
C ASN A 134 -9.26 -4.37 -9.73
N GLN A 135 -8.63 -5.23 -10.54
CA GLN A 135 -9.26 -6.48 -11.03
C GLN A 135 -8.95 -7.68 -10.13
N ALA A 136 -7.96 -7.58 -9.23
CA ALA A 136 -7.53 -8.72 -8.44
C ALA A 136 -8.62 -9.24 -7.51
N GLU A 137 -9.42 -8.36 -6.93
CA GLU A 137 -10.51 -8.70 -6.02
C GLU A 137 -11.90 -8.42 -6.62
N SER A 138 -11.96 -7.90 -7.84
CA SER A 138 -13.23 -7.59 -8.50
C SER A 138 -13.94 -8.90 -8.88
N ASN A 139 -15.12 -9.09 -8.30
CA ASN A 139 -16.05 -10.15 -8.71
C ASN A 139 -17.27 -9.56 -9.47
N GLY A 140 -17.18 -8.28 -9.91
CA GLY A 140 -18.24 -7.57 -10.58
C GLY A 140 -19.39 -7.13 -9.68
N THR A 141 -19.30 -7.33 -8.36
CA THR A 141 -20.39 -7.00 -7.44
C THR A 141 -20.15 -5.78 -6.58
N TRP A 142 -18.91 -5.49 -6.18
CA TRP A 142 -18.64 -4.37 -5.29
C TRP A 142 -18.22 -3.07 -5.99
N GLN A 143 -17.78 -3.18 -7.24
CA GLN A 143 -17.64 -2.01 -8.10
C GLN A 143 -18.41 -2.24 -9.41
N PRO A 144 -19.17 -1.27 -9.90
CA PRO A 144 -19.92 -1.39 -11.14
C PRO A 144 -18.95 -1.28 -12.32
N GLY A 145 -18.02 -2.20 -12.43
CA GLY A 145 -17.03 -2.26 -13.47
C GLY A 145 -17.13 -3.52 -14.28
N VAL A 146 -16.44 -3.55 -15.39
CA VAL A 146 -16.24 -4.75 -16.20
C VAL A 146 -15.11 -5.54 -15.60
N GLN A 147 -15.32 -6.84 -15.40
CA GLN A 147 -14.22 -7.75 -15.11
C GLN A 147 -13.40 -7.96 -16.38
N TRP A 148 -12.10 -7.69 -16.31
CA TRP A 148 -11.21 -7.81 -17.44
C TRP A 148 -10.82 -9.27 -17.71
N ASP A 149 -10.88 -9.63 -18.98
CA ASP A 149 -10.19 -10.81 -19.46
C ASP A 149 -8.72 -10.47 -19.84
N TYR A 150 -7.95 -11.49 -20.16
CA TYR A 150 -6.55 -11.32 -20.58
C TYR A 150 -6.38 -10.36 -21.77
N ARG A 151 -7.29 -10.43 -22.75
CA ARG A 151 -7.25 -9.59 -23.94
C ARG A 151 -7.41 -8.12 -23.56
N ARG A 152 -8.42 -7.80 -22.75
CA ARG A 152 -8.65 -6.44 -22.24
C ARG A 152 -7.43 -5.93 -21.47
N ALA A 153 -6.86 -6.74 -20.57
CA ALA A 153 -5.68 -6.39 -19.81
C ALA A 153 -4.49 -6.08 -20.72
N ALA A 154 -4.23 -6.93 -21.72
CA ALA A 154 -3.13 -6.74 -22.66
C ALA A 154 -3.29 -5.49 -23.54
N GLU A 155 -4.46 -5.29 -24.11
CA GLU A 155 -4.75 -4.11 -24.95
C GLU A 155 -4.65 -2.81 -24.12
N THR A 156 -5.15 -2.81 -22.87
CA THR A 156 -5.04 -1.66 -21.96
C THR A 156 -3.59 -1.40 -21.55
N SER A 157 -2.83 -2.44 -21.20
CA SER A 157 -1.43 -2.30 -20.81
C SER A 157 -0.58 -1.66 -21.91
N LEU A 158 -0.75 -2.10 -23.15
CA LEU A 158 -0.04 -1.52 -24.30
C LEU A 158 -0.39 -0.04 -24.52
N ALA A 159 -1.68 0.31 -24.46
CA ALA A 159 -2.12 1.69 -24.61
C ALA A 159 -1.61 2.60 -23.48
N LEU A 160 -1.61 2.13 -22.24
CA LEU A 160 -1.07 2.89 -21.09
C LEU A 160 0.45 3.05 -21.17
N GLN A 161 1.16 2.05 -21.65
CA GLN A 161 2.60 2.14 -21.91
C GLN A 161 2.93 3.24 -22.92
N GLU A 162 2.17 3.36 -24.03
CA GLU A 162 2.35 4.41 -25.02
C GLU A 162 2.10 5.82 -24.43
N LEU A 163 1.25 5.94 -23.43
CA LEU A 163 1.00 7.18 -22.70
C LEU A 163 2.09 7.51 -21.66
N GLY A 164 3.02 6.59 -21.38
CA GLY A 164 4.08 6.78 -20.39
C GLY A 164 3.64 6.61 -18.93
N VAL A 165 2.60 5.83 -18.69
CA VAL A 165 2.15 5.46 -17.34
C VAL A 165 3.28 4.72 -16.59
N TYR A 166 3.48 5.04 -15.31
CA TYR A 166 4.57 4.48 -14.53
C TYR A 166 4.35 3.01 -14.17
N TRP A 167 3.13 2.62 -13.74
CA TRP A 167 2.70 1.22 -13.60
C TRP A 167 1.22 1.03 -13.87
N LEU A 168 0.84 -0.21 -14.18
CA LEU A 168 -0.54 -0.69 -14.13
C LEU A 168 -0.69 -1.68 -12.98
N GLU A 169 -1.59 -1.36 -12.04
CA GLU A 169 -1.91 -2.14 -10.86
C GLU A 169 -3.10 -3.05 -11.14
N GLU A 170 -2.99 -4.31 -10.71
CA GLU A 170 -4.05 -5.33 -10.69
C GLU A 170 -4.86 -5.46 -11.98
N PRO A 171 -4.22 -5.68 -13.14
CA PRO A 171 -4.93 -5.81 -14.42
C PRO A 171 -5.71 -7.11 -14.60
N LEU A 172 -5.49 -8.10 -13.73
CA LEU A 172 -6.15 -9.42 -13.74
C LEU A 172 -6.43 -9.87 -12.31
N THR A 173 -7.22 -10.94 -12.15
CA THR A 173 -7.48 -11.55 -10.83
C THR A 173 -6.18 -11.96 -10.14
N GLY A 174 -6.09 -11.69 -8.83
CA GLY A 174 -4.84 -11.77 -8.05
C GLY A 174 -4.19 -13.15 -7.94
N PHE A 175 -4.87 -14.24 -8.36
CA PHE A 175 -4.36 -15.60 -8.28
C PHE A 175 -4.00 -16.21 -9.65
N GLU A 176 -4.19 -15.47 -10.74
CA GLU A 176 -3.82 -15.93 -12.09
C GLU A 176 -2.34 -15.64 -12.40
N PHE A 177 -1.43 -16.06 -11.51
CA PHE A 177 0.01 -15.75 -11.56
C PHE A 177 0.66 -16.03 -12.92
N ASP A 178 0.28 -17.09 -13.61
CA ASP A 178 0.85 -17.43 -14.91
C ASP A 178 0.37 -16.48 -16.02
N LYS A 179 -0.88 -16.01 -15.99
CA LYS A 179 -1.38 -15.00 -16.91
C LYS A 179 -0.79 -13.62 -16.61
N LEU A 180 -0.64 -13.28 -15.33
CA LEU A 180 0.06 -12.06 -14.92
C LEU A 180 1.51 -12.06 -15.40
N ALA A 181 2.22 -13.17 -15.26
CA ALA A 181 3.59 -13.32 -15.77
C ALA A 181 3.64 -13.18 -17.30
N GLN A 182 2.69 -13.77 -18.02
CA GLN A 182 2.58 -13.61 -19.47
C GLN A 182 2.32 -12.16 -19.87
N LEU A 183 1.46 -11.46 -19.14
CA LEU A 183 1.16 -10.05 -19.37
C LEU A 183 2.39 -9.20 -19.09
N ASN A 184 3.04 -9.41 -17.95
CA ASN A 184 4.25 -8.70 -17.54
C ASN A 184 5.37 -8.82 -18.59
N ALA A 185 5.59 -10.04 -19.11
CA ALA A 185 6.56 -10.28 -20.18
C ALA A 185 6.21 -9.63 -21.53
N SER A 186 4.96 -9.19 -21.73
CA SER A 186 4.49 -8.61 -23.00
C SER A 186 4.59 -7.08 -23.09
N VAL A 187 4.91 -6.42 -21.97
CA VAL A 187 5.01 -4.96 -21.84
C VAL A 187 6.33 -4.55 -21.18
N HIS A 188 6.71 -3.28 -21.34
CA HIS A 188 7.86 -2.70 -20.60
C HIS A 188 7.42 -1.83 -19.42
N MET A 189 6.15 -1.42 -19.40
CA MET A 189 5.54 -0.73 -18.27
C MET A 189 5.41 -1.73 -17.10
N PRO A 190 5.88 -1.40 -15.89
CA PRO A 190 5.78 -2.29 -14.73
C PRO A 190 4.32 -2.70 -14.43
N ILE A 191 4.12 -3.97 -14.12
CA ILE A 191 2.87 -4.49 -13.58
C ILE A 191 3.01 -4.58 -12.06
N ALA A 192 2.04 -4.00 -11.35
CA ALA A 192 2.01 -3.94 -9.89
C ALA A 192 0.85 -4.75 -9.31
N GLY A 193 0.98 -5.19 -8.06
CA GLY A 193 -0.11 -5.83 -7.35
C GLY A 193 0.30 -6.65 -6.13
N GLY A 194 -0.70 -7.28 -5.51
CA GLY A 194 -0.49 -8.17 -4.38
C GLY A 194 -1.08 -7.70 -3.06
N GLU A 195 -1.92 -6.69 -3.04
CA GLU A 195 -2.53 -6.13 -1.83
C GLU A 195 -3.36 -7.18 -1.06
N GLY A 196 -4.10 -8.03 -1.79
CA GLY A 196 -4.92 -9.11 -1.25
C GLY A 196 -4.17 -10.41 -0.96
N LEU A 197 -2.88 -10.53 -1.25
CA LEU A 197 -2.12 -11.77 -1.03
C LEU A 197 -1.83 -12.00 0.46
N PRO A 198 -2.31 -13.12 1.05
CA PRO A 198 -2.35 -13.28 2.50
C PRO A 198 -1.03 -13.77 3.12
N GLY A 199 -0.02 -14.13 2.34
CA GLY A 199 1.14 -14.79 2.91
C GLY A 199 2.45 -14.66 2.15
N LEU A 200 3.55 -14.91 2.87
CA LEU A 200 4.91 -14.91 2.33
C LEU A 200 5.09 -15.88 1.15
N HIS A 201 4.39 -17.03 1.19
CA HIS A 201 4.47 -18.03 0.12
C HIS A 201 3.82 -17.55 -1.19
N ASP A 202 2.80 -16.68 -1.11
CA ASP A 202 2.16 -16.13 -2.29
C ASP A 202 3.09 -15.12 -2.96
N PHE A 203 3.74 -14.25 -2.18
CA PHE A 203 4.78 -13.34 -2.70
C PHE A 203 5.99 -14.09 -3.26
N LEU A 204 6.40 -15.20 -2.65
CA LEU A 204 7.44 -16.07 -3.22
C LEU A 204 7.02 -16.61 -4.59
N ARG A 205 5.78 -17.06 -4.74
CA ARG A 205 5.24 -17.52 -6.04
C ARG A 205 5.21 -16.41 -7.07
N VAL A 206 4.75 -15.21 -6.69
CA VAL A 206 4.79 -14.01 -7.54
C VAL A 206 6.19 -13.74 -8.06
N CYS A 207 7.19 -13.73 -7.18
CA CYS A 207 8.57 -13.50 -7.55
C CYS A 207 9.14 -14.61 -8.44
N GLN A 208 8.87 -15.88 -8.12
CA GLN A 208 9.37 -17.03 -8.90
C GLN A 208 8.76 -17.11 -10.30
N ARG A 209 7.54 -16.61 -10.49
CA ARG A 209 6.85 -16.57 -11.78
C ARG A 209 7.03 -15.28 -12.55
N ASP A 210 7.63 -14.27 -11.92
CA ASP A 210 7.75 -12.93 -12.50
C ASP A 210 6.40 -12.27 -12.82
N SER A 211 5.40 -12.46 -11.92
CA SER A 211 4.04 -12.02 -12.15
C SER A 211 3.84 -10.52 -11.97
N TYR A 212 4.61 -9.89 -11.07
CA TYR A 212 4.63 -8.46 -10.82
C TYR A 212 6.06 -7.93 -10.76
N ASP A 213 6.28 -6.70 -11.20
CA ASP A 213 7.55 -5.96 -11.05
C ASP A 213 7.55 -5.16 -9.76
N ILE A 214 6.37 -4.72 -9.32
CA ILE A 214 6.17 -3.96 -8.10
C ILE A 214 5.27 -4.75 -7.17
N LEU A 215 5.81 -5.12 -6.01
CA LEU A 215 5.04 -5.83 -4.98
C LEU A 215 4.32 -4.81 -4.08
N GLN A 216 3.01 -5.01 -3.88
CA GLN A 216 2.17 -4.10 -3.10
C GLN A 216 1.53 -4.82 -1.90
N PRO A 217 2.34 -5.30 -0.95
CA PRO A 217 1.82 -5.99 0.23
C PRO A 217 1.07 -5.01 1.15
N GLU A 218 -0.02 -5.50 1.78
CA GLU A 218 -0.76 -4.76 2.80
C GLU A 218 -0.41 -5.27 4.21
N ILE A 219 0.08 -4.38 5.08
CA ILE A 219 0.52 -4.74 6.44
C ILE A 219 -0.57 -5.40 7.26
N LEU A 220 -1.83 -4.98 7.08
CA LEU A 220 -2.97 -5.52 7.82
C LEU A 220 -3.33 -6.93 7.35
N VAL A 221 -3.16 -7.24 6.05
CA VAL A 221 -3.40 -8.56 5.46
C VAL A 221 -2.28 -9.53 5.85
N LEU A 222 -1.05 -9.03 5.95
CA LEU A 222 0.16 -9.83 6.20
C LEU A 222 0.54 -10.01 7.66
N HIS A 223 -0.35 -9.70 8.59
CA HIS A 223 -0.13 -9.87 10.03
C HIS A 223 0.97 -8.98 10.65
N GLY A 224 1.36 -7.88 9.99
CA GLY A 224 2.21 -6.85 10.59
C GLY A 224 3.57 -6.62 9.92
N ALA A 225 4.37 -5.76 10.55
CA ALA A 225 5.64 -5.28 10.04
C ALA A 225 6.70 -6.38 9.93
N THR A 226 6.67 -7.39 10.82
CA THR A 226 7.60 -8.53 10.77
C THR A 226 7.50 -9.32 9.46
N ALA A 227 6.29 -9.55 8.97
CA ALA A 227 6.07 -10.20 7.67
C ALA A 227 6.42 -9.27 6.50
N MET A 228 6.03 -7.99 6.57
CA MET A 228 6.35 -6.98 5.56
C MET A 228 7.86 -6.88 5.30
N ARG A 229 8.67 -6.88 6.35
CA ARG A 229 10.14 -6.83 6.24
C ARG A 229 10.71 -8.04 5.49
N LYS A 230 10.13 -9.21 5.67
CA LYS A 230 10.53 -10.43 4.92
C LYS A 230 10.18 -10.31 3.44
N ILE A 231 9.02 -9.71 3.11
CA ILE A 231 8.64 -9.44 1.72
C ILE A 231 9.55 -8.38 1.10
N GLY A 232 9.93 -7.32 1.85
CA GLY A 232 10.92 -6.35 1.38
C GLY A 232 12.25 -7.00 1.01
N THR A 233 12.76 -7.91 1.85
CA THR A 233 13.97 -8.70 1.53
C THR A 233 13.77 -9.61 0.31
N LEU A 234 12.61 -10.22 0.19
CA LEU A 234 12.29 -11.06 -0.98
C LEU A 234 12.25 -10.22 -2.27
N ALA A 235 11.61 -9.05 -2.24
CA ALA A 235 11.59 -8.11 -3.37
C ALA A 235 13.00 -7.73 -3.80
N GLU A 236 13.87 -7.35 -2.86
CA GLU A 236 15.27 -7.01 -3.12
C GLU A 236 16.03 -8.16 -3.79
N LEU A 237 15.89 -9.39 -3.27
CA LEU A 237 16.55 -10.59 -3.82
C LEU A 237 16.12 -10.90 -5.26
N TYR A 238 14.90 -10.59 -5.63
CA TYR A 238 14.37 -10.79 -6.98
C TYR A 238 14.45 -9.54 -7.87
N GLY A 239 15.09 -8.46 -7.41
CA GLY A 239 15.22 -7.21 -8.16
C GLY A 239 13.90 -6.50 -8.42
N LYS A 240 12.90 -6.70 -7.53
CA LYS A 240 11.58 -6.10 -7.59
C LYS A 240 11.53 -4.81 -6.76
N GLN A 241 10.67 -3.88 -7.14
CA GLN A 241 10.29 -2.78 -6.26
C GLN A 241 9.24 -3.24 -5.24
N ILE A 242 9.12 -2.50 -4.14
CA ILE A 242 8.06 -2.70 -3.14
C ILE A 242 7.39 -1.35 -2.84
N VAL A 243 6.08 -1.30 -2.99
CA VAL A 243 5.26 -0.12 -2.71
C VAL A 243 4.03 -0.61 -1.93
N PRO A 244 4.07 -0.61 -0.59
CA PRO A 244 2.97 -1.15 0.21
C PRO A 244 1.64 -0.50 -0.13
N HIS A 245 0.60 -1.34 -0.32
CA HIS A 245 -0.79 -0.90 -0.41
C HIS A 245 -1.26 -0.31 0.92
N ASN A 246 -2.09 0.71 0.86
CA ASN A 246 -2.70 1.32 2.02
C ASN A 246 -4.21 1.48 1.87
N GLY A 247 -4.95 0.56 2.44
CA GLY A 247 -6.42 0.60 2.51
C GLY A 247 -7.02 1.59 3.52
N GLY A 248 -6.24 2.54 4.04
CA GLY A 248 -6.73 3.60 4.95
C GLY A 248 -6.59 3.30 6.45
N GLY A 249 -5.68 2.43 6.85
CA GLY A 249 -5.44 2.10 8.26
C GLY A 249 -4.58 3.13 8.99
N ASN A 250 -5.08 3.71 10.09
CA ASN A 250 -4.44 4.74 10.90
C ASN A 250 -2.95 4.50 11.20
N LEU A 251 -2.61 3.57 12.10
CA LEU A 251 -1.22 3.26 12.47
C LEU A 251 -0.52 2.38 11.43
N GLY A 252 -1.26 1.69 10.59
CA GLY A 252 -0.71 0.93 9.47
C GLY A 252 0.05 1.82 8.49
N VAL A 253 -0.50 2.99 8.15
CA VAL A 253 0.16 3.98 7.28
C VAL A 253 1.48 4.47 7.89
N ILE A 254 1.51 4.73 9.21
CA ILE A 254 2.74 5.13 9.88
C ILE A 254 3.79 4.01 9.84
N ALA A 255 3.36 2.76 10.04
CA ALA A 255 4.25 1.62 9.91
C ALA A 255 4.78 1.47 8.46
N HIS A 256 3.90 1.66 7.44
CA HIS A 256 4.32 1.71 6.04
C HIS A 256 5.33 2.83 5.77
N LEU A 257 5.11 4.02 6.33
CA LEU A 257 6.04 5.15 6.20
C LEU A 257 7.44 4.78 6.72
N HIS A 258 7.54 4.14 7.87
CA HIS A 258 8.81 3.64 8.41
C HIS A 258 9.42 2.52 7.55
N LEU A 259 8.61 1.59 7.03
CA LEU A 259 9.06 0.50 6.16
C LEU A 259 9.64 1.04 4.85
N VAL A 260 8.87 1.88 4.14
CA VAL A 260 9.29 2.51 2.88
C VAL A 260 10.57 3.31 3.08
N ALA A 261 10.68 4.08 4.15
CA ALA A 261 11.87 4.85 4.49
C ALA A 261 13.10 3.98 4.81
N SER A 262 12.90 2.71 5.17
CA SER A 262 13.99 1.77 5.47
C SER A 262 14.49 1.00 4.25
N TRP A 263 13.75 0.98 3.14
CA TRP A 263 14.06 0.22 1.94
C TRP A 263 14.58 1.11 0.80
N SER A 264 15.67 0.71 0.16
CA SER A 264 16.24 1.44 -0.98
C SER A 264 15.48 1.24 -2.29
N HIS A 265 14.66 0.19 -2.37
CA HIS A 265 13.87 -0.22 -3.54
C HIS A 265 12.36 0.06 -3.37
N ALA A 266 12.01 0.96 -2.43
CA ALA A 266 10.64 1.43 -2.18
C ALA A 266 10.51 2.90 -2.59
N PRO A 267 10.09 3.20 -3.83
CA PRO A 267 10.11 4.57 -4.36
C PRO A 267 8.98 5.46 -3.84
N PHE A 268 7.87 4.88 -3.40
CA PHE A 268 6.65 5.62 -3.06
C PHE A 268 5.94 5.08 -1.81
N LEU A 269 5.10 5.96 -1.23
CA LEU A 269 4.14 5.63 -0.16
C LEU A 269 2.72 5.91 -0.65
N GLU A 270 1.82 4.94 -0.53
CA GLU A 270 0.41 5.15 -0.85
C GLU A 270 -0.32 5.96 0.21
N MET A 271 -1.08 6.96 -0.25
CA MET A 271 -1.97 7.76 0.57
C MET A 271 -3.34 7.86 -0.10
N LEU A 272 -4.38 7.28 0.51
CA LEU A 272 -5.75 7.42 0.00
C LEU A 272 -6.16 8.89 0.05
N HIS A 273 -6.29 9.52 -1.11
CA HIS A 273 -6.60 10.94 -1.21
C HIS A 273 -7.37 11.28 -2.49
N ASP A 274 -8.68 11.35 -2.40
CA ASP A 274 -9.64 11.65 -3.48
C ASP A 274 -10.75 12.56 -2.92
N PRO A 275 -10.42 13.82 -2.54
CA PRO A 275 -11.40 14.73 -1.94
C PRO A 275 -12.57 15.03 -2.90
N PRO A 276 -13.81 15.11 -2.41
CA PRO A 276 -14.24 14.99 -1.00
C PRO A 276 -14.52 13.56 -0.55
N ILE A 277 -14.31 12.55 -1.37
CA ILE A 277 -14.67 11.14 -1.11
C ILE A 277 -13.76 10.56 -0.01
N GLY A 278 -12.46 10.82 -0.09
CA GLY A 278 -11.47 10.38 0.89
C GLY A 278 -10.37 11.42 1.05
N ASP A 279 -9.89 11.57 2.28
CA ASP A 279 -8.76 12.42 2.62
C ASP A 279 -7.83 11.62 3.54
N TYR A 280 -6.56 11.54 3.18
CA TYR A 280 -5.56 10.80 3.96
C TYR A 280 -5.49 11.27 5.42
N MET A 281 -5.83 12.53 5.70
CA MET A 281 -5.90 13.07 7.06
C MET A 281 -6.97 12.38 7.92
N HIS A 282 -8.04 11.83 7.33
CA HIS A 282 -9.01 11.02 8.07
C HIS A 282 -8.37 9.76 8.64
N GLY A 283 -7.42 9.15 7.92
CA GLY A 283 -6.61 8.04 8.40
C GLY A 283 -5.72 8.38 9.59
N PHE A 284 -5.49 9.66 9.86
CA PHE A 284 -4.67 10.16 10.97
C PHE A 284 -5.47 10.78 12.11
N SER A 285 -6.79 10.69 12.06
CA SER A 285 -7.72 11.36 12.99
C SER A 285 -7.49 11.11 14.47
N ILE A 286 -6.84 9.99 14.84
CA ILE A 286 -6.50 9.66 16.23
C ILE A 286 -5.13 10.20 16.67
N MET A 287 -4.37 10.87 15.80
CA MET A 287 -3.04 11.37 16.08
C MET A 287 -3.10 12.88 16.38
N LYS A 288 -2.29 13.33 17.35
CA LYS A 288 -2.23 14.77 17.69
C LYS A 288 -1.51 15.59 16.61
N ASP A 289 -0.33 15.12 16.18
CA ASP A 289 0.53 15.78 15.19
C ASP A 289 0.90 14.77 14.08
N PRO A 290 -0.04 14.46 13.16
CA PRO A 290 0.22 13.50 12.10
C PRO A 290 1.24 14.02 11.08
N PRO A 291 2.02 13.14 10.44
CA PRO A 291 2.88 13.53 9.34
C PRO A 291 2.03 13.99 8.14
N THR A 292 2.38 15.14 7.57
CA THR A 292 1.65 15.75 6.45
C THR A 292 2.57 15.97 5.26
N LEU A 293 1.97 16.02 4.07
CA LEU A 293 2.65 16.45 2.86
C LEU A 293 3.25 17.84 3.08
N LYS A 294 4.52 18.01 2.71
CA LYS A 294 5.24 19.27 2.79
C LYS A 294 5.34 19.93 1.41
N ASP A 295 5.64 21.21 1.37
CA ASP A 295 5.75 22.01 0.14
C ASP A 295 6.76 21.45 -0.87
N ASP A 296 7.75 20.67 -0.39
CA ASP A 296 8.73 19.98 -1.24
C ASP A 296 8.21 18.65 -1.80
N GLY A 297 6.96 18.29 -1.53
CA GLY A 297 6.29 17.10 -2.04
C GLY A 297 6.70 15.81 -1.34
N PHE A 298 7.23 15.88 -0.12
CA PHE A 298 7.57 14.71 0.70
C PHE A 298 6.74 14.66 1.98
N ILE A 299 6.63 13.44 2.54
CA ILE A 299 6.22 13.22 3.92
C ILE A 299 7.45 12.79 4.72
N PHE A 300 7.66 13.43 5.88
CA PHE A 300 8.77 13.10 6.77
C PHE A 300 8.39 12.02 7.76
N VAL A 301 9.32 11.08 7.97
CA VAL A 301 9.15 10.00 8.95
C VAL A 301 9.19 10.59 10.36
N PRO A 302 8.26 10.24 11.25
CA PRO A 302 8.32 10.65 12.64
C PRO A 302 9.65 10.23 13.31
N GLN A 303 10.32 11.18 13.97
CA GLN A 303 11.66 10.98 14.54
C GLN A 303 11.65 10.51 16.01
N GLY A 304 10.48 10.45 16.64
CA GLY A 304 10.33 9.93 18.00
C GLY A 304 10.55 8.41 18.08
N PRO A 305 10.80 7.85 19.26
CA PRO A 305 10.97 6.40 19.46
C PRO A 305 9.73 5.60 19.06
N GLY A 306 9.95 4.44 18.48
CA GLY A 306 8.88 3.57 17.97
C GLY A 306 8.27 4.12 16.68
N LEU A 307 6.95 4.16 16.60
CA LEU A 307 6.21 4.82 15.51
C LEU A 307 6.37 6.35 15.51
N GLY A 308 6.83 6.92 16.62
CA GLY A 308 7.13 8.34 16.74
C GLY A 308 5.92 9.27 16.70
N VAL A 309 4.70 8.76 16.84
CA VAL A 309 3.45 9.52 16.85
C VAL A 309 2.78 9.47 18.22
N GLU A 310 2.10 10.53 18.60
CA GLU A 310 1.29 10.59 19.81
C GLU A 310 -0.18 10.39 19.49
N ILE A 311 -0.81 9.42 20.16
CA ILE A 311 -2.22 9.10 19.99
C ILE A 311 -3.06 9.90 20.98
N ASP A 312 -4.10 10.57 20.49
CA ASP A 312 -5.11 11.17 21.35
C ASP A 312 -6.03 10.09 21.92
N ARG A 313 -5.73 9.70 23.16
CA ARG A 313 -6.49 8.65 23.86
C ARG A 313 -7.94 9.02 24.15
N SER A 314 -8.30 10.32 24.06
CA SER A 314 -9.68 10.76 24.27
C SER A 314 -10.59 10.38 23.11
N LEU A 315 -9.99 10.17 21.91
CA LEU A 315 -10.71 9.76 20.68
C LEU A 315 -10.85 8.24 20.56
N ILE A 316 -10.16 7.46 21.41
CA ILE A 316 -10.32 6.02 21.44
C ILE A 316 -11.55 5.71 22.29
N GLN A 317 -12.60 5.14 21.66
CA GLN A 317 -13.79 4.70 22.39
C GLN A 317 -13.40 3.66 23.45
N LYS A 318 -13.80 3.91 24.70
CA LYS A 318 -13.77 2.91 25.76
C LYS A 318 -15.02 2.04 25.57
N GLU A 319 -14.81 0.81 25.07
CA GLU A 319 -15.83 -0.23 25.18
C GLU A 319 -16.02 -0.65 26.64
#